data_75f4ef4e5f749cce998acd7560995955
#
_entry.id   75f4ef4e5f749cce998acd7560995955
#
_cell.length_a   1.000
_cell.length_b   1.000
_cell.length_c   1.000
_cell.angle_alpha   90.00
_cell.angle_beta   90.00
_cell.angle_gamma   90.00
#
_symmetry.space_group_name_H-M   'P 1'
#
loop_
_entity.id
_entity.type
_entity.pdbx_description
1 polymer ?
#
loop_
_entity_poly.entity_id
_entity_poly.type
_entity_poly.pdbx_seq_one_letter_code
_entity_poly.pdbx_strand_id
1 'polypeptide(L)'
;IGIPYIAVCGSQPKIPVIFTDYGDESDEKNYPIPLTAPIDGKGKGDAHVIAVDIEKGMLYELFNAHVNGGKWNASSGAVFNLKTNTLRTDGWTSADAAGLPIFPGLVRYDEIVKGVIDHPIRFTLNSSLVKPAYIYPARHKVNSSGGQYSLPFGARIRLKAGFNITGYSATNQIILKAMNIKNPWQTLSK
;
A
#
# COMPACT_ATOMS: atom_id res chain seq x y z
N ILE A 1 -10.38 -2.31 -12.07
CA ILE A 1 -10.13 -1.11 -11.25
C ILE A 1 -9.48 -1.60 -9.96
N GLY A 2 -8.35 -1.05 -9.62
CA GLY A 2 -7.53 -1.41 -8.47
C GLY A 2 -6.06 -1.39 -8.85
N ILE A 3 -5.17 -1.31 -7.85
CA ILE A 3 -3.73 -1.36 -8.10
C ILE A 3 -3.34 -2.79 -8.45
N PRO A 4 -2.76 -3.03 -9.64
CA PRO A 4 -2.36 -4.37 -10.05
C PRO A 4 -1.08 -4.79 -9.32
N TYR A 5 -0.85 -6.10 -9.22
CA TYR A 5 0.39 -6.65 -8.69
C TYR A 5 0.81 -7.90 -9.47
N ILE A 6 2.07 -8.29 -9.31
CA ILE A 6 2.62 -9.52 -9.86
C ILE A 6 3.25 -10.36 -8.74
N ALA A 7 3.03 -11.67 -8.79
CA ALA A 7 3.78 -12.62 -7.98
C ALA A 7 5.06 -13.02 -8.73
N VAL A 8 6.18 -13.01 -8.04
CA VAL A 8 7.48 -13.44 -8.57
C VAL A 8 8.07 -14.55 -7.70
N CYS A 9 8.95 -15.36 -8.28
CA CYS A 9 9.70 -16.38 -7.55
C CYS A 9 11.02 -15.81 -7.01
N GLY A 10 11.63 -16.49 -6.05
CA GLY A 10 12.88 -16.07 -5.42
C GLY A 10 14.09 -15.97 -6.35
N SER A 11 14.01 -16.57 -7.53
CA SER A 11 15.03 -16.49 -8.59
C SER A 11 14.79 -15.39 -9.61
N GLN A 12 13.72 -14.59 -9.48
CA GLN A 12 13.44 -13.47 -10.39
C GLN A 12 14.65 -12.51 -10.44
N PRO A 13 15.21 -12.25 -11.64
CA PRO A 13 16.31 -11.30 -11.78
C PRO A 13 15.95 -9.92 -11.26
N LYS A 14 16.89 -9.30 -10.55
CA LYS A 14 16.74 -7.93 -10.09
C LYS A 14 17.00 -6.94 -11.24
N ILE A 15 16.12 -6.00 -11.42
CA ILE A 15 16.21 -4.92 -12.40
C ILE A 15 16.60 -3.63 -11.69
N PRO A 16 17.54 -2.83 -12.24
CA PRO A 16 17.89 -1.54 -11.68
C PRO A 16 16.72 -0.57 -11.62
N VAL A 17 16.60 0.17 -10.52
CA VAL A 17 15.65 1.27 -10.33
C VAL A 17 16.41 2.56 -10.18
N ILE A 18 16.04 3.58 -10.95
CA ILE A 18 16.53 4.96 -10.81
C ILE A 18 15.43 5.75 -10.12
N PHE A 19 15.73 6.22 -8.90
CA PHE A 19 14.82 7.08 -8.16
C PHE A 19 15.00 8.54 -8.59
N THR A 20 13.88 9.20 -8.93
CA THR A 20 13.88 10.57 -9.49
C THR A 20 13.60 11.63 -8.44
N ASP A 21 12.95 11.29 -7.31
CA ASP A 21 12.53 12.26 -6.30
C ASP A 21 12.97 11.90 -4.89
N TYR A 22 12.54 10.75 -4.34
CA TYR A 22 12.78 10.35 -2.96
C TYR A 22 13.83 9.23 -2.84
N GLY A 23 14.93 9.36 -3.56
CA GLY A 23 15.97 8.33 -3.60
C GLY A 23 16.67 8.09 -2.25
N ASP A 24 16.77 9.11 -1.42
CA ASP A 24 17.31 9.10 -0.07
C ASP A 24 16.35 8.47 0.98
N GLU A 25 15.08 8.39 0.65
CA GLU A 25 14.04 7.72 1.44
C GLU A 25 13.62 6.38 0.83
N SER A 26 14.31 5.89 -0.18
CA SER A 26 14.02 4.64 -0.88
C SER A 26 15.00 3.54 -0.50
N ASP A 27 14.49 2.31 -0.44
CA ASP A 27 15.33 1.13 -0.22
C ASP A 27 16.11 0.79 -1.49
N GLU A 28 16.87 -0.27 -1.50
CA GLU A 28 17.72 -0.80 -2.57
C GLU A 28 17.46 -0.24 -4.00
N LYS A 29 18.48 -0.26 -4.86
CA LYS A 29 18.38 0.23 -6.26
C LYS A 29 18.16 -0.90 -7.28
N ASN A 30 17.89 -2.12 -6.82
CA ASN A 30 17.68 -3.26 -7.70
C ASN A 30 16.52 -4.12 -7.15
N TYR A 31 15.41 -4.15 -7.88
CA TYR A 31 14.18 -4.85 -7.47
C TYR A 31 13.89 -6.03 -8.38
N PRO A 32 13.39 -7.17 -7.87
CA PRO A 32 12.98 -8.32 -8.68
C PRO A 32 11.61 -8.04 -9.32
N ILE A 33 11.49 -6.93 -10.03
CA ILE A 33 10.30 -6.51 -10.74
C ILE A 33 10.58 -6.61 -12.24
N PRO A 34 9.97 -7.58 -12.95
CA PRO A 34 10.16 -7.71 -14.39
C PRO A 34 9.63 -6.46 -15.11
N LEU A 35 10.29 -6.05 -16.20
CA LEU A 35 9.88 -4.86 -16.97
C LEU A 35 8.48 -4.98 -17.60
N THR A 36 7.93 -6.19 -17.62
CA THR A 36 6.56 -6.48 -18.08
C THR A 36 5.53 -6.42 -16.95
N ALA A 37 5.95 -6.08 -15.71
CA ALA A 37 5.01 -5.97 -14.60
C ALA A 37 3.91 -4.94 -14.89
N PRO A 38 2.67 -5.20 -14.47
CA PRO A 38 1.57 -4.28 -14.71
C PRO A 38 1.78 -2.98 -13.92
N ILE A 39 1.52 -1.86 -14.58
CA ILE A 39 1.59 -0.53 -13.99
C ILE A 39 0.17 -0.04 -13.72
N ASP A 40 -0.08 0.46 -12.52
CA ASP A 40 -1.35 1.06 -12.14
C ASP A 40 -1.73 2.21 -13.08
N GLY A 41 -3.04 2.34 -13.37
CA GLY A 41 -3.56 3.37 -14.28
C GLY A 41 -2.99 3.29 -15.70
N LYS A 42 -2.32 2.18 -16.08
CA LYS A 42 -1.56 2.06 -17.35
C LYS A 42 -0.50 3.17 -17.48
N GLY A 43 0.18 3.48 -16.38
CA GLY A 43 1.20 4.53 -16.30
C GLY A 43 0.64 5.95 -16.15
N LYS A 44 -0.63 6.10 -15.78
CA LYS A 44 -1.26 7.39 -15.45
C LYS A 44 -1.58 7.45 -13.95
N GLY A 45 -1.63 8.66 -13.40
CA GLY A 45 -1.85 8.90 -11.98
C GLY A 45 -0.63 8.47 -11.16
N ASP A 46 -0.85 7.73 -10.09
CA ASP A 46 0.22 7.31 -9.17
C ASP A 46 1.14 6.23 -9.75
N ALA A 47 0.72 5.56 -10.83
CA ALA A 47 1.50 4.60 -11.60
C ALA A 47 2.28 3.60 -10.71
N HIS A 48 1.62 3.04 -9.70
CA HIS A 48 2.23 2.06 -8.80
C HIS A 48 2.62 0.77 -9.55
N VAL A 49 3.74 0.19 -9.14
CA VAL A 49 4.14 -1.15 -9.55
C VAL A 49 4.43 -1.96 -8.28
N ILE A 50 3.78 -3.11 -8.16
CA ILE A 50 3.87 -3.97 -6.99
C ILE A 50 4.30 -5.38 -7.39
N ALA A 51 5.36 -5.90 -6.77
CA ALA A 51 5.78 -7.29 -6.89
C ALA A 51 5.90 -7.97 -5.54
N VAL A 52 5.37 -9.18 -5.45
CA VAL A 52 5.43 -10.02 -4.24
C VAL A 52 6.30 -11.24 -4.54
N ASP A 53 7.46 -11.34 -3.89
CA ASP A 53 8.26 -12.56 -3.89
C ASP A 53 7.67 -13.54 -2.88
N ILE A 54 6.91 -14.50 -3.40
CA ILE A 54 6.14 -15.45 -2.59
C ILE A 54 7.03 -16.48 -1.86
N GLU A 55 8.22 -16.75 -2.37
CA GLU A 55 9.14 -17.70 -1.76
C GLU A 55 9.91 -17.06 -0.59
N LYS A 56 10.40 -15.84 -0.80
CA LYS A 56 11.13 -15.09 0.23
C LYS A 56 10.20 -14.39 1.21
N GLY A 57 8.93 -14.15 0.83
CA GLY A 57 8.00 -13.35 1.61
C GLY A 57 8.39 -11.88 1.63
N MET A 58 8.81 -11.36 0.49
CA MET A 58 9.24 -9.97 0.33
C MET A 58 8.28 -9.22 -0.61
N LEU A 59 8.01 -7.99 -0.28
CA LEU A 59 7.18 -7.08 -1.05
C LEU A 59 8.04 -5.94 -1.59
N TYR A 60 7.87 -5.63 -2.86
CA TYR A 60 8.57 -4.56 -3.56
C TYR A 60 7.53 -3.64 -4.21
N GLU A 61 7.59 -2.37 -3.89
CA GLU A 61 6.63 -1.38 -4.36
C GLU A 61 7.34 -0.16 -4.92
N LEU A 62 6.86 0.35 -6.05
CA LEU A 62 7.34 1.57 -6.69
C LEU A 62 6.18 2.56 -6.85
N PHE A 63 6.49 3.84 -6.71
CA PHE A 63 5.59 4.96 -6.96
C PHE A 63 6.02 5.72 -8.20
N ASN A 64 5.06 6.13 -9.04
CA ASN A 64 5.25 6.87 -10.28
C ASN A 64 6.28 6.18 -11.18
N ALA A 65 6.06 4.88 -11.41
CA ALA A 65 7.02 4.01 -12.07
C ALA A 65 6.76 3.86 -13.57
N HIS A 66 7.85 3.86 -14.34
CA HIS A 66 7.81 3.60 -15.77
C HIS A 66 9.11 2.97 -16.25
N VAL A 67 9.02 2.22 -17.34
CA VAL A 67 10.18 1.58 -17.97
C VAL A 67 10.91 2.58 -18.82
N ASN A 68 12.22 2.67 -18.66
CA ASN A 68 13.10 3.49 -19.46
C ASN A 68 14.46 2.81 -19.67
N GLY A 69 14.83 2.55 -20.94
CA GLY A 69 16.14 1.99 -21.28
C GLY A 69 16.47 0.66 -20.59
N GLY A 70 15.51 -0.25 -20.43
CA GLY A 70 15.72 -1.54 -19.77
C GLY A 70 15.82 -1.47 -18.23
N LYS A 71 15.41 -0.37 -17.64
CA LYS A 71 15.40 -0.11 -16.19
C LYS A 71 14.04 0.43 -15.76
N TRP A 72 13.79 0.44 -14.45
CA TRP A 72 12.69 1.20 -13.87
C TRP A 72 13.16 2.61 -13.50
N ASN A 73 12.38 3.62 -13.87
CA ASN A 73 12.41 4.94 -13.25
C ASN A 73 11.22 5.05 -12.33
N ALA A 74 11.42 5.52 -11.11
CA ALA A 74 10.35 5.70 -10.14
C ALA A 74 10.63 6.90 -9.22
N SER A 75 9.61 7.56 -8.71
CA SER A 75 9.79 8.65 -7.75
C SER A 75 10.30 8.12 -6.41
N SER A 76 9.76 7.00 -5.94
CA SER A 76 10.22 6.31 -4.72
C SER A 76 10.04 4.79 -4.84
N GLY A 77 10.68 4.06 -3.94
CA GLY A 77 10.53 2.63 -3.84
C GLY A 77 10.72 2.10 -2.41
N ALA A 78 10.00 1.03 -2.08
CA ALA A 78 10.06 0.43 -0.76
C ALA A 78 10.12 -1.09 -0.82
N VAL A 79 10.84 -1.66 0.14
CA VAL A 79 10.96 -3.12 0.33
C VAL A 79 10.46 -3.46 1.72
N PHE A 80 9.53 -4.41 1.80
CA PHE A 80 8.99 -4.88 3.07
C PHE A 80 9.18 -6.38 3.22
N ASN A 81 9.56 -6.79 4.41
CA ASN A 81 9.56 -8.20 4.78
C ASN A 81 8.17 -8.55 5.35
N LEU A 82 7.40 -9.36 4.61
CA LEU A 82 6.05 -9.77 4.99
C LEU A 82 5.99 -10.77 6.15
N LYS A 83 7.14 -11.28 6.58
CA LYS A 83 7.26 -12.21 7.72
C LYS A 83 7.56 -11.51 9.04
N THR A 84 7.76 -10.18 9.02
CA THR A 84 8.10 -9.38 10.20
C THR A 84 7.27 -8.11 10.24
N ASN A 85 7.22 -7.47 11.42
CA ASN A 85 6.60 -6.14 11.61
C ASN A 85 7.64 -5.01 11.61
N THR A 86 8.75 -5.18 10.89
CA THR A 86 9.78 -4.16 10.80
C THR A 86 9.22 -2.93 10.08
N LEU A 87 9.25 -1.81 10.77
CA LEU A 87 8.83 -0.53 10.19
C LEU A 87 9.97 0.09 9.38
N ARG A 88 9.62 0.94 8.42
CA ARG A 88 10.58 1.80 7.73
C ARG A 88 11.23 2.78 8.71
N THR A 89 12.35 3.36 8.30
CA THR A 89 13.01 4.48 9.00
C THR A 89 12.00 5.60 9.24
N ASP A 90 12.07 6.23 10.41
CA ASP A 90 11.19 7.34 10.74
C ASP A 90 11.45 8.54 9.83
N GLY A 91 10.40 9.14 9.33
CA GLY A 91 10.46 10.21 8.32
C GLY A 91 10.58 9.72 6.87
N TRP A 92 10.77 8.42 6.61
CA TRP A 92 10.86 7.90 5.25
C TRP A 92 9.49 7.59 4.64
N THR A 93 9.28 8.05 3.41
CA THR A 93 8.13 7.63 2.59
C THR A 93 8.27 6.16 2.16
N SER A 94 7.27 5.64 1.48
CA SER A 94 7.31 4.40 0.72
C SER A 94 6.75 4.67 -0.68
N ALA A 95 6.22 3.67 -1.36
CA ALA A 95 5.33 3.89 -2.49
C ALA A 95 3.98 4.47 -2.06
N ASP A 96 3.65 4.38 -0.78
CA ASP A 96 2.53 5.08 -0.12
C ASP A 96 3.09 6.24 0.72
N ALA A 97 2.49 7.41 0.59
CA ALA A 97 2.91 8.63 1.25
C ALA A 97 2.97 8.56 2.80
N ALA A 98 2.37 7.54 3.41
CA ALA A 98 2.41 7.31 4.85
C ALA A 98 3.63 6.48 5.31
N GLY A 99 4.51 6.04 4.40
CA GLY A 99 5.60 5.12 4.72
C GLY A 99 5.11 3.70 5.07
N LEU A 100 3.93 3.32 4.59
CA LEU A 100 3.30 2.01 4.80
C LEU A 100 3.34 1.16 3.53
N PRO A 101 3.22 -0.17 3.62
CA PRO A 101 3.02 -1.01 2.47
C PRO A 101 1.60 -0.85 1.90
N ILE A 102 1.49 -0.90 0.57
CA ILE A 102 0.20 -0.82 -0.14
C ILE A 102 -0.48 -2.19 -0.21
N PHE A 103 0.25 -3.20 -0.68
CA PHE A 103 -0.30 -4.53 -1.00
C PHE A 103 -1.10 -5.18 0.13
N PRO A 104 -0.63 -5.20 1.40
CA PRO A 104 -1.36 -5.85 2.48
C PRO A 104 -2.71 -5.21 2.81
N GLY A 105 -2.94 -3.97 2.40
CA GLY A 105 -4.20 -3.25 2.62
C GLY A 105 -5.12 -3.18 1.41
N LEU A 106 -4.76 -3.77 0.28
CA LEU A 106 -5.60 -3.76 -0.92
C LEU A 106 -6.78 -4.73 -0.78
N VAL A 107 -7.94 -4.30 -1.23
CA VAL A 107 -9.07 -5.21 -1.50
C VAL A 107 -8.77 -5.96 -2.79
N ARG A 108 -8.65 -7.28 -2.72
CA ARG A 108 -8.30 -8.12 -3.87
C ARG A 108 -9.53 -8.86 -4.41
N TYR A 109 -9.50 -9.14 -5.70
CA TYR A 109 -10.60 -9.82 -6.38
C TYR A 109 -10.88 -11.23 -5.83
N ASP A 110 -9.82 -11.98 -5.52
CA ASP A 110 -9.92 -13.32 -4.93
C ASP A 110 -10.63 -13.31 -3.56
N GLU A 111 -10.45 -12.27 -2.77
CA GLU A 111 -11.16 -12.09 -1.49
C GLU A 111 -12.64 -11.80 -1.68
N ILE A 112 -12.97 -11.00 -2.68
CA ILE A 112 -14.39 -10.75 -3.03
C ILE A 112 -15.05 -12.04 -3.51
N VAL A 113 -14.37 -12.84 -4.35
CA VAL A 113 -14.88 -14.15 -4.79
C VAL A 113 -15.03 -15.12 -3.62
N LYS A 114 -14.09 -15.13 -2.70
CA LYS A 114 -14.14 -15.92 -1.45
C LYS A 114 -15.22 -15.44 -0.47
N GLY A 115 -15.66 -14.19 -0.60
CA GLY A 115 -16.69 -13.58 0.25
C GLY A 115 -16.19 -13.06 1.59
N VAL A 116 -14.85 -12.97 1.79
CA VAL A 116 -14.26 -12.50 3.04
C VAL A 116 -12.96 -11.74 2.79
N ILE A 117 -12.78 -10.63 3.52
CA ILE A 117 -11.53 -9.88 3.65
C ILE A 117 -11.17 -9.94 5.13
N ASP A 118 -10.07 -10.56 5.47
CA ASP A 118 -9.63 -10.84 6.84
C ASP A 118 -8.41 -10.00 7.28
N HIS A 119 -8.14 -8.91 6.56
CA HIS A 119 -7.08 -7.94 6.86
C HIS A 119 -7.64 -6.52 6.90
N PRO A 120 -6.88 -5.57 7.49
CA PRO A 120 -7.19 -4.14 7.42
C PRO A 120 -7.17 -3.63 5.98
N ILE A 121 -8.11 -2.78 5.66
CA ILE A 121 -8.20 -2.13 4.35
C ILE A 121 -7.54 -0.75 4.44
N ARG A 122 -6.59 -0.46 3.53
CA ARG A 122 -6.08 0.90 3.38
C ARG A 122 -7.13 1.80 2.72
N PHE A 123 -7.13 3.05 3.12
CA PHE A 123 -7.99 4.06 2.51
C PHE A 123 -7.20 5.36 2.29
N THR A 124 -7.66 6.16 1.37
CA THR A 124 -7.11 7.49 1.07
C THR A 124 -8.18 8.54 1.28
N LEU A 125 -7.75 9.74 1.59
CA LEU A 125 -8.62 10.91 1.77
C LEU A 125 -8.10 12.06 0.92
N ASN A 126 -9.00 12.98 0.59
CA ASN A 126 -8.60 14.25 -0.01
C ASN A 126 -7.65 14.99 0.95
N SER A 127 -6.64 15.68 0.42
CA SER A 127 -5.63 16.41 1.18
C SER A 127 -6.21 17.36 2.23
N SER A 128 -7.37 17.96 1.97
CA SER A 128 -8.09 18.84 2.92
C SER A 128 -8.62 18.10 4.17
N LEU A 129 -8.70 16.79 4.13
CA LEU A 129 -9.16 15.93 5.24
C LEU A 129 -8.00 15.22 5.95
N VAL A 130 -6.77 15.42 5.49
CA VAL A 130 -5.57 14.82 6.05
C VAL A 130 -4.79 15.87 6.85
N LYS A 131 -4.54 15.59 8.12
CA LYS A 131 -3.66 16.40 8.96
C LYS A 131 -2.20 16.20 8.53
N PRO A 132 -1.36 17.25 8.45
CA PRO A 132 0.07 17.13 8.12
C PRO A 132 0.87 16.54 9.30
N ALA A 133 0.48 15.35 9.71
CA ALA A 133 1.05 14.58 10.81
C ALA A 133 0.88 13.08 10.55
N TYR A 134 1.57 12.26 11.32
CA TYR A 134 1.36 10.80 11.33
C TYR A 134 1.39 10.24 12.76
N ILE A 135 0.78 9.09 12.90
CA ILE A 135 0.80 8.26 14.11
C ILE A 135 1.15 6.82 13.72
N TYR A 136 1.67 6.06 14.67
CA TYR A 136 1.98 4.64 14.48
C TYR A 136 0.79 3.88 13.82
N PRO A 137 1.02 3.05 12.81
CA PRO A 137 2.31 2.57 12.27
C PRO A 137 2.90 3.40 11.13
N ALA A 138 2.26 4.51 10.70
CA ALA A 138 2.84 5.37 9.67
C ALA A 138 4.18 5.96 10.11
N ARG A 139 5.04 6.24 9.13
CA ARG A 139 6.41 6.72 9.34
C ARG A 139 6.69 8.04 8.65
N HIS A 140 5.77 8.52 7.83
CA HIS A 140 5.94 9.71 7.01
C HIS A 140 4.64 10.51 6.94
N LYS A 141 4.74 11.78 6.60
CA LYS A 141 3.63 12.72 6.35
C LYS A 141 3.87 13.51 5.07
N VAL A 142 2.81 14.06 4.52
CA VAL A 142 2.87 15.01 3.41
C VAL A 142 2.40 16.41 3.87
N ASN A 143 2.72 17.42 3.09
CA ASN A 143 2.15 18.77 3.25
C ASN A 143 0.70 18.75 2.79
N SER A 144 -0.20 18.47 3.71
CA SER A 144 -1.65 18.43 3.50
C SER A 144 -2.32 19.64 4.14
N SER A 145 -3.53 19.99 3.66
CA SER A 145 -4.25 21.18 4.11
C SER A 145 -5.29 20.92 5.20
N GLY A 146 -5.33 19.69 5.74
CA GLY A 146 -6.27 19.33 6.79
C GLY A 146 -6.02 20.06 8.11
N GLY A 147 -7.09 20.45 8.78
CA GLY A 147 -7.08 21.20 10.03
C GLY A 147 -6.92 20.33 11.27
N GLN A 148 -7.15 20.92 12.42
CA GLN A 148 -6.99 20.30 13.74
C GLN A 148 -7.75 18.98 13.91
N TYR A 149 -8.94 18.88 13.32
CA TYR A 149 -9.83 17.72 13.41
C TYR A 149 -9.68 16.71 12.27
N SER A 150 -8.75 16.95 11.35
CA SER A 150 -8.46 16.03 10.26
C SER A 150 -7.65 14.84 10.75
N LEU A 151 -7.74 13.71 10.01
CA LEU A 151 -7.05 12.47 10.37
C LEU A 151 -5.56 12.55 9.99
N PRO A 152 -4.64 12.18 10.88
CA PRO A 152 -3.23 11.98 10.52
C PRO A 152 -3.06 10.67 9.74
N PHE A 153 -1.96 10.52 8.99
CA PHE A 153 -1.56 9.23 8.46
C PHE A 153 -1.38 8.20 9.59
N GLY A 154 -1.67 6.93 9.31
CA GLY A 154 -1.69 5.86 10.31
C GLY A 154 -2.98 5.79 11.13
N ALA A 155 -3.91 6.74 10.97
CA ALA A 155 -5.21 6.70 11.63
C ALA A 155 -5.99 5.44 11.24
N ARG A 156 -6.63 4.82 12.22
CA ARG A 156 -7.44 3.62 12.08
C ARG A 156 -8.90 3.97 12.30
N ILE A 157 -9.74 3.61 11.36
CA ILE A 157 -11.18 3.82 11.46
C ILE A 157 -11.91 2.49 11.30
N ARG A 158 -13.12 2.44 11.83
CA ARG A 158 -14.02 1.30 11.65
C ARG A 158 -15.45 1.79 11.50
N LEU A 159 -16.31 0.96 10.94
CA LEU A 159 -17.74 1.22 10.96
C LEU A 159 -18.28 1.19 12.40
N LYS A 160 -19.27 2.02 12.67
CA LYS A 160 -20.01 1.98 13.94
C LYS A 160 -20.68 0.61 14.10
N ALA A 161 -20.67 0.08 15.33
CA ALA A 161 -21.48 -1.08 15.67
C ALA A 161 -22.94 -0.79 15.32
N GLY A 162 -23.62 -1.72 14.66
CA GLY A 162 -25.00 -1.56 14.22
C GLY A 162 -25.19 -0.76 12.92
N PHE A 163 -24.12 -0.38 12.20
CA PHE A 163 -24.28 0.16 10.86
C PHE A 163 -24.96 -0.87 9.94
N ASN A 164 -26.12 -0.50 9.39
CA ASN A 164 -26.89 -1.41 8.55
C ASN A 164 -26.28 -1.49 7.15
N ILE A 165 -25.86 -2.70 6.75
CA ILE A 165 -25.25 -2.97 5.46
C ILE A 165 -26.19 -3.66 4.46
N THR A 166 -27.44 -3.95 4.82
CA THR A 166 -28.35 -4.78 4.00
C THR A 166 -28.76 -4.15 2.68
N GLY A 167 -28.72 -2.83 2.56
CA GLY A 167 -29.07 -2.10 1.32
C GLY A 167 -27.93 -2.01 0.29
N TYR A 168 -26.75 -2.55 0.58
CA TYR A 168 -25.60 -2.48 -0.31
C TYR A 168 -25.47 -3.73 -1.18
N SER A 169 -24.78 -3.61 -2.33
CA SER A 169 -24.46 -4.76 -3.18
C SER A 169 -23.66 -5.84 -2.41
N ALA A 170 -23.71 -7.09 -2.86
CA ALA A 170 -22.96 -8.19 -2.22
C ALA A 170 -21.49 -7.87 -2.05
N THR A 171 -20.82 -7.33 -3.08
CA THR A 171 -19.42 -6.89 -3.03
C THR A 171 -19.19 -5.83 -1.95
N ASN A 172 -20.04 -4.80 -1.92
CA ASN A 172 -19.91 -3.75 -0.92
C ASN A 172 -20.16 -4.27 0.50
N GLN A 173 -21.08 -5.22 0.68
CA GLN A 173 -21.31 -5.85 1.98
C GLN A 173 -20.07 -6.60 2.48
N ILE A 174 -19.32 -7.27 1.60
CA ILE A 174 -18.04 -7.94 1.97
C ILE A 174 -17.04 -6.91 2.49
N ILE A 175 -16.86 -5.79 1.78
CA ILE A 175 -15.97 -4.69 2.18
C ILE A 175 -16.43 -4.07 3.51
N LEU A 176 -17.71 -3.76 3.63
CA LEU A 176 -18.28 -3.15 4.84
C LEU A 176 -18.22 -4.09 6.05
N LYS A 177 -18.34 -5.40 5.85
CA LYS A 177 -18.12 -6.40 6.91
C LYS A 177 -16.68 -6.35 7.41
N ALA A 178 -15.69 -6.29 6.51
CA ALA A 178 -14.29 -6.17 6.89
C ALA A 178 -14.02 -4.89 7.70
N MET A 179 -14.67 -3.78 7.36
CA MET A 179 -14.57 -2.52 8.12
C MET A 179 -15.28 -2.57 9.49
N ASN A 180 -16.14 -3.55 9.75
CA ASN A 180 -16.88 -3.70 11.02
C ASN A 180 -16.28 -4.75 11.97
N ILE A 181 -15.28 -5.50 11.56
CA ILE A 181 -14.65 -6.54 12.37
C ILE A 181 -14.06 -5.92 13.64
N LYS A 182 -14.48 -6.47 14.79
CA LYS A 182 -14.17 -5.92 16.13
C LYS A 182 -12.68 -5.90 16.49
N ASN A 183 -11.80 -6.60 15.76
CA ASN A 183 -10.38 -6.58 16.07
C ASN A 183 -9.42 -7.18 15.02
N PRO A 184 -9.31 -6.63 13.80
CA PRO A 184 -8.24 -7.05 12.91
C PRO A 184 -6.85 -6.57 13.37
N TRP A 185 -6.78 -5.72 14.40
CA TRP A 185 -5.57 -5.05 14.86
C TRP A 185 -4.82 -5.75 15.99
N GLN A 186 -5.43 -6.74 16.66
CA GLN A 186 -4.73 -7.49 17.71
C GLN A 186 -3.68 -8.46 17.16
N THR A 187 -3.73 -8.80 15.89
CA THR A 187 -2.71 -9.64 15.23
C THR A 187 -1.46 -8.87 14.78
N LEU A 188 -1.52 -7.55 14.70
CA LEU A 188 -0.38 -6.69 14.33
C LEU A 188 0.35 -6.06 15.54
N SER A 189 -0.09 -6.34 16.75
CA SER A 189 0.49 -5.80 17.99
C SER A 189 1.16 -6.85 18.89
N LYS A 190 1.62 -7.97 18.31
CA LYS A 190 2.46 -8.95 19.01
C LYS A 190 3.76 -9.16 18.29
#